data_1fdf3a2ab703d39890ebff75f4af6a56
#
_entry.id   1fdf3a2ab703d39890ebff75f4af6a56
#
_cell.length_a   1.000
_cell.length_b   1.000
_cell.length_c   1.000
_cell.angle_alpha   90.00
_cell.angle_beta   90.00
_cell.angle_gamma   90.00
#
_symmetry.space_group_name_H-M   'P 1'
#
loop_
_entity.id
_entity.type
_entity.pdbx_description
1 polymer ?
#
loop_
_entity_poly.entity_id
_entity_poly.type
_entity_poly.pdbx_seq_one_letter_code
_entity_poly.pdbx_strand_id
1 'polypeptide(L)'
;GLEIGQVSKPFQTRFGVHISKLYGKRGIQPLDSMRSQILRQVQRDQRMKIAEESFIKKTRAEYQLPAEMSDTDVKAYADAHLEEKHADLRNLVKEYHDGILLFDVSLREVWDKASQDTEGLAAFFKANKKNYVWDEPRFKGHMIYAKNETAAKVAKQIVKTAHPDSVMSYLNQRVNVDSVMYVRVERGIWTKGKNAAVDLLGFKIKDTEYVPNEEFPIVIAVGKTIKAPQVYTDERGKVVTDYQDYLEKSWVKSLREKYPVVINQEALETLKSN
;
A
#
# COMPACT_ATOMS: atom_id res chain seq x y z
N GLY A 1 -39.53 36.57 39.86
CA GLY A 1 -38.83 35.33 39.52
C GLY A 1 -38.76 34.43 40.74
N LEU A 2 -38.68 33.12 40.52
CA LEU A 2 -38.53 32.12 41.57
C LEU A 2 -37.05 31.99 41.98
N GLU A 3 -36.81 31.62 43.22
CA GLU A 3 -35.51 31.13 43.71
C GLU A 3 -35.38 29.61 43.47
N ILE A 4 -34.14 29.10 43.41
CA ILE A 4 -33.89 27.66 43.20
C ILE A 4 -34.55 26.89 44.35
N GLY A 5 -35.36 25.89 44.03
CA GLY A 5 -36.16 25.10 44.97
C GLY A 5 -37.57 25.66 45.27
N GLN A 6 -37.85 26.91 44.91
CA GLN A 6 -39.14 27.58 45.18
C GLN A 6 -40.20 27.08 44.20
N VAL A 7 -41.45 27.00 44.70
CA VAL A 7 -42.65 26.64 43.93
C VAL A 7 -43.50 27.92 43.74
N SER A 8 -43.97 28.09 42.50
CA SER A 8 -44.83 29.24 42.19
C SER A 8 -46.21 29.12 42.83
N LYS A 9 -46.91 30.28 43.01
CA LYS A 9 -48.35 30.25 43.15
C LYS A 9 -48.98 29.68 41.86
N PRO A 10 -50.20 29.11 41.94
CA PRO A 10 -50.91 28.70 40.74
C PRO A 10 -51.11 29.89 39.79
N PHE A 11 -50.87 29.71 38.52
CA PHE A 11 -51.11 30.73 37.48
C PHE A 11 -51.76 30.08 36.25
N GLN A 12 -52.58 30.88 35.60
CA GLN A 12 -53.39 30.41 34.47
C GLN A 12 -52.76 30.81 33.14
N THR A 13 -52.75 29.86 32.19
CA THR A 13 -52.40 30.12 30.80
C THR A 13 -53.49 29.61 29.88
N ARG A 14 -53.38 29.82 28.59
CA ARG A 14 -54.34 29.28 27.60
C ARG A 14 -54.39 27.71 27.58
N PHE A 15 -53.47 27.08 28.26
CA PHE A 15 -53.38 25.59 28.32
C PHE A 15 -53.85 25.02 29.68
N GLY A 16 -54.30 25.91 30.63
CA GLY A 16 -54.78 25.48 31.93
C GLY A 16 -54.04 26.17 33.07
N VAL A 17 -54.27 25.66 34.31
CA VAL A 17 -53.66 26.16 35.54
C VAL A 17 -52.33 25.40 35.76
N HIS A 18 -51.28 26.13 36.03
CA HIS A 18 -49.93 25.62 36.22
C HIS A 18 -49.31 25.95 37.54
N ILE A 19 -48.52 25.08 38.09
CA ILE A 19 -47.63 25.32 39.23
C ILE A 19 -46.21 24.92 38.75
N SER A 20 -45.23 25.80 38.92
CA SER A 20 -43.88 25.60 38.48
C SER A 20 -42.90 25.55 39.66
N LYS A 21 -41.94 24.65 39.64
CA LYS A 21 -40.84 24.60 40.59
C LYS A 21 -39.52 24.87 39.86
N LEU A 22 -38.74 25.82 40.37
CA LEU A 22 -37.43 26.13 39.78
C LEU A 22 -36.34 25.17 40.33
N TYR A 23 -35.84 24.29 39.52
CA TYR A 23 -34.76 23.34 39.90
C TYR A 23 -33.35 23.89 39.71
N GLY A 24 -33.18 24.87 38.82
CA GLY A 24 -31.89 25.47 38.58
C GLY A 24 -31.95 26.56 37.49
N LYS A 25 -30.92 27.39 37.45
CA LYS A 25 -30.72 28.41 36.41
C LYS A 25 -29.49 28.02 35.59
N ARG A 26 -29.66 27.97 34.27
CA ARG A 26 -28.52 27.76 33.35
C ARG A 26 -28.19 29.07 32.67
N GLY A 27 -26.94 29.47 32.72
CA GLY A 27 -26.42 30.57 31.91
C GLY A 27 -26.25 30.17 30.45
N ILE A 28 -25.73 31.11 29.65
CA ILE A 28 -25.33 30.84 28.26
C ILE A 28 -24.21 29.83 28.30
N GLN A 29 -24.39 28.70 27.57
CA GLN A 29 -23.38 27.66 27.49
C GLN A 29 -22.24 28.11 26.60
N PRO A 30 -21.01 27.67 26.87
CA PRO A 30 -19.86 27.92 25.98
C PRO A 30 -20.14 27.46 24.53
N LEU A 31 -19.62 28.22 23.56
CA LEU A 31 -19.82 27.95 22.13
C LEU A 31 -19.45 26.52 21.75
N ASP A 32 -18.37 25.97 22.30
CA ASP A 32 -17.92 24.63 21.98
C ASP A 32 -18.93 23.55 22.36
N SER A 33 -19.63 23.73 23.50
CA SER A 33 -20.70 22.82 23.91
C SER A 33 -21.94 22.90 23.01
N MET A 34 -22.17 24.07 22.39
CA MET A 34 -23.35 24.36 21.57
C MET A 34 -23.05 24.23 20.06
N ARG A 35 -21.80 24.14 19.66
CA ARG A 35 -21.37 24.17 18.26
C ARG A 35 -22.16 23.23 17.36
N SER A 36 -22.30 21.97 17.75
CA SER A 36 -23.04 20.98 16.96
C SER A 36 -24.54 21.27 16.86
N GLN A 37 -25.14 21.86 17.91
CA GLN A 37 -26.56 22.23 17.90
C GLN A 37 -26.78 23.45 17.02
N ILE A 38 -25.93 24.47 17.16
CA ILE A 38 -25.97 25.68 16.34
C ILE A 38 -25.75 25.34 14.86
N LEU A 39 -24.77 24.47 14.55
CA LEU A 39 -24.51 24.04 13.18
C LEU A 39 -25.74 23.37 12.55
N ARG A 40 -26.37 22.42 13.26
CA ARG A 40 -27.63 21.80 12.79
C ARG A 40 -28.74 22.80 12.57
N GLN A 41 -28.84 23.85 13.42
CA GLN A 41 -29.85 24.89 13.29
C GLN A 41 -29.57 25.77 12.06
N VAL A 42 -28.32 26.19 11.86
CA VAL A 42 -27.89 26.99 10.69
C VAL A 42 -28.10 26.21 9.38
N GLN A 43 -27.89 24.91 9.38
CA GLN A 43 -28.13 24.05 8.20
C GLN A 43 -29.61 23.85 7.88
N ARG A 44 -30.51 24.00 8.88
CA ARG A 44 -31.97 23.83 8.71
C ARG A 44 -32.71 25.14 8.40
N ASP A 45 -32.10 26.27 8.68
CA ASP A 45 -32.68 27.55 8.38
C ASP A 45 -32.34 28.03 6.95
N GLN A 46 -32.86 29.18 6.55
CA GLN A 46 -32.69 29.69 5.20
C GLN A 46 -31.30 30.28 4.90
N ARG A 47 -30.38 30.32 5.87
CA ARG A 47 -29.07 30.98 5.72
C ARG A 47 -28.22 30.31 4.65
N MET A 48 -28.27 29.00 4.54
CA MET A 48 -27.54 28.27 3.47
C MET A 48 -28.07 28.69 2.09
N LYS A 49 -29.37 28.77 1.92
CA LYS A 49 -30.00 29.23 0.69
C LYS A 49 -29.62 30.67 0.33
N ILE A 50 -29.66 31.57 1.30
CA ILE A 50 -29.25 32.97 1.12
C ILE A 50 -27.76 33.07 0.74
N ALA A 51 -26.90 32.26 1.38
CA ALA A 51 -25.48 32.20 1.03
C ALA A 51 -25.25 31.72 -0.38
N GLU A 52 -25.97 30.68 -0.80
CA GLU A 52 -25.91 30.12 -2.15
C GLU A 52 -26.38 31.15 -3.21
N GLU A 53 -27.51 31.78 -3.00
CA GLU A 53 -28.02 32.83 -3.89
C GLU A 53 -27.04 34.02 -3.99
N SER A 54 -26.44 34.41 -2.84
CA SER A 54 -25.42 35.46 -2.83
C SER A 54 -24.16 35.07 -3.58
N PHE A 55 -23.70 33.82 -3.43
CA PHE A 55 -22.57 33.26 -4.17
C PHE A 55 -22.82 33.31 -5.69
N ILE A 56 -23.96 32.75 -6.13
CA ILE A 56 -24.35 32.73 -7.53
C ILE A 56 -24.39 34.13 -8.13
N LYS A 57 -25.03 35.07 -7.41
CA LYS A 57 -25.11 36.48 -7.84
C LYS A 57 -23.73 37.12 -8.00
N LYS A 58 -22.85 36.91 -7.01
CA LYS A 58 -21.46 37.40 -7.09
C LYS A 58 -20.68 36.81 -8.23
N THR A 59 -20.76 35.48 -8.43
CA THR A 59 -20.09 34.74 -9.50
C THR A 59 -20.55 35.23 -10.88
N ARG A 60 -21.87 35.40 -11.08
CA ARG A 60 -22.40 35.97 -12.34
C ARG A 60 -21.83 37.34 -12.64
N ALA A 61 -21.81 38.24 -11.64
CA ALA A 61 -21.31 39.60 -11.83
C ALA A 61 -19.79 39.59 -12.11
N GLU A 62 -19.04 38.78 -11.41
CA GLU A 62 -17.59 38.72 -11.51
C GLU A 62 -17.10 38.17 -12.85
N TYR A 63 -17.71 37.10 -13.33
CA TYR A 63 -17.35 36.47 -14.61
C TYR A 63 -18.20 36.94 -15.79
N GLN A 64 -19.09 37.92 -15.58
CA GLN A 64 -20.02 38.46 -16.61
C GLN A 64 -20.83 37.34 -17.29
N LEU A 65 -21.29 36.36 -16.48
CA LEU A 65 -22.01 35.22 -17.02
C LEU A 65 -23.43 35.59 -17.47
N PRO A 66 -23.97 34.94 -18.53
CA PRO A 66 -25.34 35.19 -19.04
C PRO A 66 -26.38 34.98 -17.96
N ALA A 67 -27.43 35.80 -17.97
CA ALA A 67 -28.54 35.70 -17.01
C ALA A 67 -29.30 34.35 -17.14
N GLU A 68 -29.34 33.81 -18.36
CA GLU A 68 -30.02 32.55 -18.71
C GLU A 68 -29.28 31.29 -18.25
N MET A 69 -28.01 31.41 -17.92
CA MET A 69 -27.21 30.27 -17.42
C MET A 69 -27.85 29.74 -16.14
N SER A 70 -27.99 28.42 -15.98
CA SER A 70 -28.56 27.84 -14.78
C SER A 70 -27.65 28.05 -13.56
N ASP A 71 -28.20 28.05 -12.37
CA ASP A 71 -27.42 28.18 -11.12
C ASP A 71 -26.43 27.03 -10.94
N THR A 72 -26.75 25.84 -11.42
CA THR A 72 -25.86 24.69 -11.46
C THR A 72 -24.66 24.94 -12.35
N ASP A 73 -24.88 25.49 -13.55
CA ASP A 73 -23.81 25.79 -14.50
C ASP A 73 -22.90 26.93 -14.01
N VAL A 74 -23.49 27.92 -13.32
CA VAL A 74 -22.71 28.99 -12.66
C VAL A 74 -21.77 28.44 -11.61
N LYS A 75 -22.22 27.47 -10.80
CA LYS A 75 -21.36 26.80 -9.81
C LYS A 75 -20.26 25.99 -10.49
N ALA A 76 -20.64 25.19 -11.50
CA ALA A 76 -19.65 24.41 -12.27
C ALA A 76 -18.60 25.32 -12.95
N TYR A 77 -19.02 26.48 -13.43
CA TYR A 77 -18.12 27.47 -14.01
C TYR A 77 -17.16 28.03 -12.95
N ALA A 78 -17.68 28.39 -11.77
CA ALA A 78 -16.84 28.86 -10.65
C ALA A 78 -15.81 27.82 -10.24
N ASP A 79 -16.23 26.54 -10.11
CA ASP A 79 -15.35 25.43 -9.74
C ASP A 79 -14.24 25.21 -10.78
N ALA A 80 -14.57 25.29 -12.08
CA ALA A 80 -13.59 25.16 -13.16
C ALA A 80 -12.55 26.29 -13.20
N HIS A 81 -12.86 27.46 -12.62
CA HIS A 81 -11.99 28.65 -12.62
C HIS A 81 -11.37 28.94 -11.25
N LEU A 82 -11.49 28.01 -10.27
CA LEU A 82 -10.94 28.19 -8.92
C LEU A 82 -9.43 28.42 -8.92
N GLU A 83 -8.71 27.70 -9.77
CA GLU A 83 -7.24 27.79 -9.86
C GLU A 83 -6.76 29.16 -10.40
N GLU A 84 -7.60 29.88 -11.15
CA GLU A 84 -7.25 31.21 -11.64
C GLU A 84 -7.20 32.23 -10.50
N LYS A 85 -8.06 32.06 -9.49
CA LYS A 85 -8.19 32.96 -8.34
C LYS A 85 -7.29 32.59 -7.17
N HIS A 86 -7.06 31.29 -6.99
CA HIS A 86 -6.36 30.74 -5.85
C HIS A 86 -5.00 30.17 -6.28
N ALA A 87 -3.97 30.98 -6.19
CA ALA A 87 -2.62 30.58 -6.59
C ALA A 87 -2.08 29.40 -5.78
N ASP A 88 -2.44 29.33 -4.51
CA ASP A 88 -2.13 28.20 -3.61
C ASP A 88 -2.78 26.89 -4.10
N LEU A 89 -4.07 26.93 -4.46
CA LEU A 89 -4.76 25.78 -5.04
C LEU A 89 -4.14 25.35 -6.38
N ARG A 90 -3.89 26.32 -7.28
CA ARG A 90 -3.23 26.04 -8.56
C ARG A 90 -1.87 25.38 -8.38
N ASN A 91 -1.06 25.89 -7.45
CA ASN A 91 0.24 25.31 -7.17
C ASN A 91 0.12 23.89 -6.59
N LEU A 92 -0.86 23.68 -5.71
CA LEU A 92 -1.13 22.35 -5.14
C LEU A 92 -1.59 21.35 -6.22
N VAL A 93 -2.53 21.75 -7.09
CA VAL A 93 -2.99 20.89 -8.21
C VAL A 93 -1.83 20.55 -9.14
N LYS A 94 -0.99 21.54 -9.44
CA LYS A 94 0.21 21.30 -10.25
C LYS A 94 1.19 20.34 -9.58
N GLU A 95 1.44 20.49 -8.30
CA GLU A 95 2.32 19.60 -7.52
C GLU A 95 1.82 18.15 -7.55
N TYR A 96 0.51 17.95 -7.34
CA TYR A 96 -0.11 16.62 -7.44
C TYR A 96 -0.03 16.05 -8.87
N HIS A 97 -0.32 16.86 -9.87
CA HIS A 97 -0.22 16.45 -11.28
C HIS A 97 1.22 16.02 -11.62
N ASP A 98 2.19 16.84 -11.30
CA ASP A 98 3.61 16.57 -11.58
C ASP A 98 4.10 15.35 -10.77
N GLY A 99 3.61 15.19 -9.52
CA GLY A 99 3.89 14.03 -8.68
C GLY A 99 3.34 12.72 -9.26
N ILE A 100 2.11 12.74 -9.78
CA ILE A 100 1.50 11.56 -10.42
C ILE A 100 2.27 11.17 -11.69
N LEU A 101 2.66 12.16 -12.51
CA LEU A 101 3.47 11.90 -13.72
C LEU A 101 4.85 11.34 -13.36
N LEU A 102 5.50 11.91 -12.35
CA LEU A 102 6.78 11.41 -11.86
C LEU A 102 6.66 9.98 -11.36
N PHE A 103 5.60 9.67 -10.59
CA PHE A 103 5.34 8.32 -10.11
C PHE A 103 5.16 7.33 -11.28
N ASP A 104 4.30 7.66 -12.26
CA ASP A 104 4.01 6.78 -13.40
C ASP A 104 5.27 6.52 -14.24
N VAL A 105 6.06 7.55 -14.54
CA VAL A 105 7.30 7.38 -15.30
C VAL A 105 8.36 6.60 -14.51
N SER A 106 8.46 6.83 -13.20
CA SER A 106 9.39 6.09 -12.33
C SER A 106 9.00 4.62 -12.21
N LEU A 107 7.69 4.33 -12.15
CA LEU A 107 7.16 2.97 -12.15
C LEU A 107 7.61 2.23 -13.41
N ARG A 108 7.43 2.82 -14.60
CA ARG A 108 7.74 2.20 -15.90
C ARG A 108 9.24 2.07 -16.13
N GLU A 109 10.00 3.12 -15.87
CA GLU A 109 11.42 3.17 -16.21
C GLU A 109 12.32 2.44 -15.21
N VAL A 110 11.88 2.34 -13.95
CA VAL A 110 12.70 1.79 -12.86
C VAL A 110 12.04 0.60 -12.19
N TRP A 111 10.88 0.77 -11.57
CA TRP A 111 10.38 -0.22 -10.60
C TRP A 111 9.82 -1.48 -11.27
N ASP A 112 8.95 -1.33 -12.27
CA ASP A 112 8.43 -2.47 -13.04
C ASP A 112 9.56 -3.16 -13.79
N LYS A 113 10.44 -2.38 -14.40
CA LYS A 113 11.61 -2.91 -15.09
C LYS A 113 12.53 -3.69 -14.15
N ALA A 114 12.81 -3.14 -12.95
CA ALA A 114 13.62 -3.83 -11.94
C ALA A 114 13.02 -5.16 -11.50
N SER A 115 11.70 -5.29 -11.48
CA SER A 115 11.01 -6.49 -11.01
C SER A 115 10.76 -7.54 -12.11
N GLN A 116 10.60 -7.12 -13.37
CA GLN A 116 10.16 -7.95 -14.49
C GLN A 116 11.26 -8.27 -15.51
N ASP A 117 12.33 -7.48 -15.57
CA ASP A 117 13.45 -7.68 -16.49
C ASP A 117 14.34 -8.85 -16.04
N THR A 118 13.90 -10.07 -16.34
CA THR A 118 14.62 -11.29 -15.95
C THR A 118 16.01 -11.38 -16.56
N GLU A 119 16.22 -10.88 -17.77
CA GLU A 119 17.51 -10.87 -18.44
C GLU A 119 18.45 -9.83 -17.82
N GLY A 120 17.97 -8.63 -17.59
CA GLY A 120 18.70 -7.57 -16.90
C GLY A 120 19.10 -7.97 -15.49
N LEU A 121 18.19 -8.58 -14.72
CA LEU A 121 18.48 -9.10 -13.38
C LEU A 121 19.57 -10.18 -13.41
N ALA A 122 19.52 -11.09 -14.38
CA ALA A 122 20.55 -12.14 -14.52
C ALA A 122 21.90 -11.56 -14.91
N ALA A 123 21.93 -10.60 -15.84
CA ALA A 123 23.15 -9.92 -16.28
C ALA A 123 23.74 -9.06 -15.13
N PHE A 124 22.90 -8.30 -14.42
CA PHE A 124 23.32 -7.49 -13.29
C PHE A 124 23.89 -8.35 -12.15
N PHE A 125 23.20 -9.42 -11.78
CA PHE A 125 23.71 -10.38 -10.80
C PHE A 125 25.06 -10.96 -11.22
N LYS A 126 25.21 -11.38 -12.47
CA LYS A 126 26.47 -11.96 -13.00
C LYS A 126 27.62 -10.96 -12.90
N ALA A 127 27.38 -9.69 -13.26
CA ALA A 127 28.38 -8.64 -13.19
C ALA A 127 28.78 -8.29 -11.74
N ASN A 128 27.83 -8.37 -10.81
CA ASN A 128 28.00 -7.98 -9.42
C ASN A 128 28.06 -9.17 -8.45
N LYS A 129 28.32 -10.39 -8.95
CA LYS A 129 28.23 -11.64 -8.20
C LYS A 129 29.03 -11.63 -6.89
N LYS A 130 30.14 -10.92 -6.85
CA LYS A 130 31.01 -10.80 -5.66
C LYS A 130 30.34 -10.11 -4.46
N ASN A 131 29.30 -9.34 -4.70
CA ASN A 131 28.55 -8.62 -3.67
C ASN A 131 27.48 -9.49 -2.99
N TYR A 132 27.21 -10.67 -3.56
CA TYR A 132 26.19 -11.60 -3.06
C TYR A 132 26.85 -12.78 -2.35
N VAL A 133 27.05 -12.61 -1.07
CA VAL A 133 27.65 -13.60 -0.18
C VAL A 133 26.70 -13.95 0.96
N TRP A 134 26.80 -15.16 1.48
CA TRP A 134 26.11 -15.59 2.68
C TRP A 134 27.11 -15.84 3.80
N ASP A 135 26.71 -15.57 5.01
CA ASP A 135 27.55 -15.84 6.20
C ASP A 135 27.79 -17.33 6.42
N GLU A 136 26.81 -18.15 5.99
CA GLU A 136 26.90 -19.62 6.08
C GLU A 136 26.35 -20.31 4.80
N PRO A 137 26.80 -21.54 4.53
CA PRO A 137 26.26 -22.32 3.41
C PRO A 137 24.78 -22.65 3.61
N ARG A 138 24.00 -22.63 2.52
CA ARG A 138 22.57 -22.93 2.52
C ARG A 138 22.27 -24.18 1.68
N PHE A 139 21.26 -24.94 2.10
CA PHE A 139 20.74 -26.05 1.31
C PHE A 139 19.76 -25.52 0.27
N LYS A 140 20.07 -25.74 -1.01
CA LYS A 140 19.21 -25.40 -2.14
C LYS A 140 18.65 -26.66 -2.75
N GLY A 141 17.32 -26.80 -2.79
CA GLY A 141 16.71 -28.01 -3.33
C GLY A 141 15.21 -28.09 -3.11
N HIS A 142 14.75 -29.33 -3.01
CA HIS A 142 13.37 -29.69 -2.78
C HIS A 142 13.27 -30.64 -1.58
N MET A 143 12.26 -30.42 -0.75
CA MET A 143 11.81 -31.35 0.26
C MET A 143 10.55 -32.05 -0.25
N ILE A 144 10.56 -33.38 -0.30
CA ILE A 144 9.49 -34.22 -0.79
C ILE A 144 8.90 -34.96 0.40
N TYR A 145 7.60 -34.76 0.65
CA TYR A 145 6.84 -35.41 1.69
C TYR A 145 5.83 -36.34 1.01
N ALA A 146 5.87 -37.64 1.29
CA ALA A 146 5.07 -38.64 0.58
C ALA A 146 4.36 -39.63 1.52
N LYS A 147 3.15 -40.06 1.12
CA LYS A 147 2.34 -41.04 1.85
C LYS A 147 2.90 -42.47 1.72
N ASN A 148 3.56 -42.77 0.61
CA ASN A 148 4.13 -44.10 0.36
C ASN A 148 5.37 -44.03 -0.52
N GLU A 149 6.14 -45.12 -0.56
CA GLU A 149 7.40 -45.19 -1.28
C GLU A 149 7.27 -45.05 -2.81
N THR A 150 6.16 -45.54 -3.37
CA THR A 150 5.93 -45.46 -4.83
C THR A 150 5.78 -44.00 -5.24
N ALA A 151 4.93 -43.25 -4.53
CA ALA A 151 4.74 -41.83 -4.75
C ALA A 151 6.05 -41.03 -4.53
N ALA A 152 6.82 -41.38 -3.49
CA ALA A 152 8.11 -40.77 -3.20
C ALA A 152 9.16 -40.98 -4.33
N LYS A 153 9.24 -42.19 -4.88
CA LYS A 153 10.14 -42.52 -5.99
C LYS A 153 9.78 -41.74 -7.25
N VAL A 154 8.51 -41.72 -7.63
CA VAL A 154 8.04 -40.97 -8.81
C VAL A 154 8.27 -39.45 -8.63
N ALA A 155 7.93 -38.88 -7.48
CA ALA A 155 8.17 -37.48 -7.19
C ALA A 155 9.65 -37.12 -7.23
N LYS A 156 10.51 -37.94 -6.64
CA LYS A 156 11.99 -37.78 -6.70
C LYS A 156 12.50 -37.74 -8.13
N GLN A 157 11.98 -38.60 -9.01
CA GLN A 157 12.34 -38.62 -10.42
C GLN A 157 11.88 -37.33 -11.13
N ILE A 158 10.64 -36.92 -10.92
CA ILE A 158 10.09 -35.68 -11.49
C ILE A 158 10.94 -34.48 -11.07
N VAL A 159 11.24 -34.33 -9.77
CA VAL A 159 12.04 -33.21 -9.25
C VAL A 159 13.44 -33.17 -9.83
N LYS A 160 14.04 -34.34 -10.16
CA LYS A 160 15.38 -34.42 -10.75
C LYS A 160 15.44 -34.10 -12.24
N THR A 161 14.37 -34.37 -12.97
CA THR A 161 14.39 -34.36 -14.45
C THR A 161 13.54 -33.24 -15.07
N ALA A 162 12.50 -32.78 -14.36
CA ALA A 162 11.60 -31.75 -14.86
C ALA A 162 12.19 -30.35 -14.70
N HIS A 163 11.76 -29.46 -15.59
CA HIS A 163 12.01 -28.04 -15.38
C HIS A 163 11.34 -27.58 -14.07
N PRO A 164 12.00 -26.76 -13.25
CA PRO A 164 11.48 -26.35 -11.93
C PRO A 164 10.04 -25.84 -11.91
N ASP A 165 9.63 -25.12 -12.94
CA ASP A 165 8.28 -24.55 -13.05
C ASP A 165 7.23 -25.58 -13.46
N SER A 166 7.66 -26.73 -14.01
CA SER A 166 6.76 -27.82 -14.45
C SER A 166 6.59 -28.92 -13.39
N VAL A 167 7.39 -28.90 -12.32
CA VAL A 167 7.36 -29.94 -11.28
C VAL A 167 5.97 -30.16 -10.73
N MET A 168 5.26 -29.09 -10.32
CA MET A 168 3.92 -29.18 -9.74
C MET A 168 2.89 -29.72 -10.74
N SER A 169 2.97 -29.31 -12.01
CA SER A 169 2.10 -29.83 -13.06
C SER A 169 2.27 -31.33 -13.25
N TYR A 170 3.52 -31.81 -13.34
CA TYR A 170 3.80 -33.25 -13.46
C TYR A 170 3.41 -34.06 -12.22
N LEU A 171 3.58 -33.50 -11.01
CA LEU A 171 3.13 -34.13 -9.78
C LEU A 171 1.61 -34.31 -9.77
N ASN A 172 0.85 -33.29 -10.15
CA ASN A 172 -0.60 -33.35 -10.20
C ASN A 172 -1.13 -34.30 -11.27
N GLN A 173 -0.41 -34.47 -12.38
CA GLN A 173 -0.81 -35.39 -13.45
C GLN A 173 -0.45 -36.85 -13.17
N ARG A 174 0.61 -37.12 -12.42
CA ARG A 174 1.18 -38.48 -12.32
C ARG A 174 1.19 -39.07 -10.92
N VAL A 175 1.04 -38.25 -9.89
CA VAL A 175 1.15 -38.68 -8.49
C VAL A 175 -0.07 -38.28 -7.69
N ASN A 176 -0.44 -36.99 -7.71
CA ASN A 176 -1.60 -36.47 -6.98
C ASN A 176 -2.84 -36.57 -7.87
N VAL A 177 -3.32 -37.79 -8.10
CA VAL A 177 -4.47 -38.12 -8.93
C VAL A 177 -5.73 -38.34 -8.07
N ASP A 178 -6.91 -38.34 -8.70
CA ASP A 178 -8.20 -38.63 -8.04
C ASP A 178 -8.48 -37.73 -6.82
N SER A 179 -8.06 -36.47 -6.88
CA SER A 179 -8.20 -35.50 -5.79
C SER A 179 -7.49 -35.89 -4.48
N VAL A 180 -6.58 -36.87 -4.53
CA VAL A 180 -5.80 -37.32 -3.37
C VAL A 180 -4.38 -36.75 -3.48
N MET A 181 -3.95 -36.08 -2.41
CA MET A 181 -2.56 -35.60 -2.29
C MET A 181 -1.67 -36.71 -1.72
N TYR A 182 -0.95 -37.41 -2.59
CA TYR A 182 0.03 -38.43 -2.21
C TYR A 182 1.41 -37.86 -1.92
N VAL A 183 1.72 -36.67 -2.49
CA VAL A 183 3.02 -36.03 -2.36
C VAL A 183 2.85 -34.51 -2.25
N ARG A 184 3.55 -33.93 -1.29
CA ARG A 184 3.81 -32.49 -1.19
C ARG A 184 5.28 -32.21 -1.45
N VAL A 185 5.59 -31.22 -2.28
CA VAL A 185 6.95 -30.81 -2.58
C VAL A 185 7.14 -29.33 -2.25
N GLU A 186 8.17 -29.05 -1.47
CA GLU A 186 8.59 -27.70 -1.13
C GLU A 186 9.93 -27.42 -1.79
N ARG A 187 10.01 -26.37 -2.60
CA ARG A 187 11.26 -25.86 -3.19
C ARG A 187 11.76 -24.68 -2.37
N GLY A 188 13.05 -24.66 -2.05
CA GLY A 188 13.58 -23.55 -1.26
C GLY A 188 15.10 -23.51 -1.17
N ILE A 189 15.53 -22.49 -0.45
CA ILE A 189 16.90 -22.30 0.01
C ILE A 189 16.81 -22.11 1.53
N TRP A 190 17.40 -23.05 2.26
CA TRP A 190 17.28 -23.08 3.72
C TRP A 190 18.62 -22.85 4.38
N THR A 191 18.59 -22.10 5.48
CA THR A 191 19.69 -21.96 6.43
C THR A 191 19.64 -23.09 7.45
N LYS A 192 20.79 -23.45 8.00
CA LYS A 192 20.92 -24.43 9.06
C LYS A 192 20.14 -24.00 10.32
N GLY A 193 19.53 -24.94 11.00
CA GLY A 193 18.78 -24.68 12.25
C GLY A 193 17.38 -24.09 12.05
N LYS A 194 16.89 -23.93 10.81
CA LYS A 194 15.55 -23.38 10.52
C LYS A 194 14.50 -24.43 10.18
N ASN A 195 14.91 -25.63 9.79
CA ASN A 195 14.00 -26.73 9.46
C ASN A 195 14.67 -28.06 9.77
N ALA A 196 14.16 -28.78 10.77
CA ALA A 196 14.75 -30.03 11.25
C ALA A 196 14.84 -31.12 10.15
N ALA A 197 13.84 -31.23 9.26
CA ALA A 197 13.90 -32.16 8.15
C ALA A 197 15.02 -31.82 7.16
N VAL A 198 15.23 -30.53 6.87
CA VAL A 198 16.34 -30.07 6.01
C VAL A 198 17.68 -30.26 6.70
N ASP A 199 17.74 -30.02 7.99
CA ASP A 199 18.98 -30.21 8.77
C ASP A 199 19.40 -31.68 8.76
N LEU A 200 18.46 -32.60 9.01
CA LEU A 200 18.73 -34.04 8.99
C LEU A 200 19.05 -34.54 7.57
N LEU A 201 18.18 -34.26 6.58
CA LEU A 201 18.23 -34.90 5.26
C LEU A 201 18.99 -34.09 4.20
N GLY A 202 18.97 -32.78 4.30
CA GLY A 202 19.65 -31.87 3.38
C GLY A 202 21.09 -31.58 3.80
N PHE A 203 21.30 -31.13 5.03
CA PHE A 203 22.63 -30.87 5.60
C PHE A 203 23.30 -32.12 6.18
N LYS A 204 22.55 -33.21 6.39
CA LYS A 204 23.03 -34.50 6.94
C LYS A 204 23.55 -34.35 8.37
N ILE A 205 22.91 -33.56 9.19
CA ILE A 205 23.24 -33.38 10.62
C ILE A 205 22.61 -34.53 11.41
N LYS A 206 23.44 -35.48 11.87
CA LYS A 206 22.96 -36.74 12.47
C LYS A 206 22.22 -36.55 13.81
N ASP A 207 22.55 -35.54 14.56
CA ASP A 207 21.99 -35.29 15.90
C ASP A 207 20.73 -34.43 15.87
N THR A 208 20.10 -34.29 14.69
CA THR A 208 18.84 -33.53 14.53
C THR A 208 17.65 -34.44 14.85
N GLU A 209 16.88 -34.10 15.87
CA GLU A 209 15.60 -34.75 16.15
C GLU A 209 14.56 -34.29 15.15
N TYR A 210 14.04 -35.21 14.35
CA TYR A 210 12.97 -34.97 13.39
C TYR A 210 11.99 -36.14 13.36
N VAL A 211 10.72 -35.88 13.59
CA VAL A 211 9.63 -36.84 13.47
C VAL A 211 8.78 -36.48 12.26
N PRO A 212 8.70 -37.35 11.24
CA PRO A 212 7.82 -37.12 10.10
C PRO A 212 6.36 -37.01 10.52
N ASN A 213 5.59 -36.27 9.74
CA ASN A 213 4.12 -36.22 9.90
C ASN A 213 3.51 -37.58 9.56
N GLU A 214 2.50 -38.02 10.34
CA GLU A 214 1.81 -39.32 10.12
C GLU A 214 1.16 -39.41 8.73
N GLU A 215 0.68 -38.31 8.19
CA GLU A 215 0.09 -38.24 6.85
C GLU A 215 1.13 -38.43 5.73
N PHE A 216 2.37 -37.95 5.96
CA PHE A 216 3.48 -38.03 5.00
C PHE A 216 4.73 -38.60 5.69
N PRO A 217 4.73 -39.89 6.03
CA PRO A 217 5.82 -40.49 6.81
C PRO A 217 7.15 -40.58 6.08
N ILE A 218 7.13 -40.47 4.75
CA ILE A 218 8.35 -40.56 3.93
C ILE A 218 8.80 -39.16 3.52
N VAL A 219 10.00 -38.76 3.93
CA VAL A 219 10.58 -37.48 3.61
C VAL A 219 11.91 -37.63 2.92
N ILE A 220 12.09 -36.93 1.81
CA ILE A 220 13.32 -36.99 1.00
C ILE A 220 13.80 -35.57 0.67
N ALA A 221 15.07 -35.30 0.89
CA ALA A 221 15.72 -34.09 0.39
C ALA A 221 16.39 -34.36 -0.98
N VAL A 222 16.14 -33.50 -1.94
CA VAL A 222 16.76 -33.51 -3.27
C VAL A 222 17.39 -32.16 -3.55
N GLY A 223 18.70 -32.06 -3.49
CA GLY A 223 19.39 -30.78 -3.65
C GLY A 223 20.85 -30.86 -3.26
N LYS A 224 21.44 -29.72 -3.04
CA LYS A 224 22.83 -29.59 -2.60
C LYS A 224 23.04 -28.37 -1.70
N THR A 225 24.05 -28.45 -0.86
CA THR A 225 24.52 -27.29 -0.11
C THR A 225 25.40 -26.42 -1.00
N ILE A 226 25.11 -25.12 -1.02
CA ILE A 226 25.82 -24.09 -1.78
C ILE A 226 26.33 -23.01 -0.84
N LYS A 227 27.54 -22.48 -1.10
CA LYS A 227 28.21 -21.50 -0.22
C LYS A 227 27.76 -20.05 -0.47
N ALA A 228 27.27 -19.78 -1.68
CA ALA A 228 26.83 -18.44 -2.09
C ALA A 228 25.75 -18.56 -3.17
N PRO A 229 24.96 -17.52 -3.45
CA PRO A 229 23.99 -17.47 -4.54
C PRO A 229 24.67 -17.81 -5.88
N GLN A 230 24.02 -18.66 -6.65
CA GLN A 230 24.54 -19.09 -7.97
C GLN A 230 23.86 -18.37 -9.12
N VAL A 231 22.58 -18.03 -8.93
CA VAL A 231 21.71 -17.30 -9.86
C VAL A 231 20.96 -16.23 -9.12
N TYR A 232 20.48 -15.20 -9.81
CA TYR A 232 19.79 -14.06 -9.16
C TYR A 232 18.56 -14.48 -8.35
N THR A 233 17.88 -15.55 -8.75
CA THR A 233 16.71 -16.07 -8.03
C THR A 233 17.05 -16.64 -6.64
N ASP A 234 18.32 -16.93 -6.36
CA ASP A 234 18.74 -17.43 -5.05
C ASP A 234 18.73 -16.34 -3.97
N GLU A 235 18.80 -15.06 -4.39
CA GLU A 235 18.76 -13.88 -3.52
C GLU A 235 17.93 -12.78 -4.21
N ARG A 236 16.81 -13.19 -4.84
CA ARG A 236 16.02 -12.33 -5.72
C ARG A 236 15.65 -10.99 -5.11
N GLY A 237 15.23 -10.97 -3.84
CA GLY A 237 14.83 -9.72 -3.18
C GLY A 237 15.96 -8.69 -3.19
N LYS A 238 17.14 -9.08 -2.71
CA LYS A 238 18.32 -8.21 -2.69
C LYS A 238 18.77 -7.80 -4.09
N VAL A 239 18.79 -8.74 -5.03
CA VAL A 239 19.20 -8.42 -6.41
C VAL A 239 18.25 -7.45 -7.09
N VAL A 240 16.93 -7.58 -6.88
CA VAL A 240 15.92 -6.64 -7.40
C VAL A 240 16.14 -5.24 -6.82
N THR A 241 16.36 -5.12 -5.50
CA THR A 241 16.63 -3.83 -4.85
C THR A 241 17.90 -3.17 -5.41
N ASP A 242 19.01 -3.91 -5.46
CA ASP A 242 20.29 -3.39 -5.97
C ASP A 242 20.19 -3.01 -7.47
N TYR A 243 19.43 -3.78 -8.25
CA TYR A 243 19.18 -3.49 -9.66
C TYR A 243 18.29 -2.29 -9.86
N GLN A 244 17.28 -2.11 -9.01
CA GLN A 244 16.45 -0.91 -8.99
C GLN A 244 17.28 0.35 -8.75
N ASP A 245 18.16 0.33 -7.74
CA ASP A 245 19.08 1.42 -7.44
C ASP A 245 20.02 1.73 -8.62
N TYR A 246 20.49 0.69 -9.29
CA TYR A 246 21.33 0.84 -10.50
C TYR A 246 20.54 1.51 -11.63
N LEU A 247 19.33 1.05 -11.92
CA LEU A 247 18.47 1.62 -12.96
C LEU A 247 18.13 3.08 -12.66
N GLU A 248 17.77 3.39 -11.41
CA GLU A 248 17.45 4.75 -10.97
C GLU A 248 18.64 5.70 -11.17
N LYS A 249 19.81 5.32 -10.68
CA LYS A 249 21.04 6.13 -10.85
C LYS A 249 21.39 6.35 -12.33
N SER A 250 21.24 5.29 -13.14
CA SER A 250 21.50 5.37 -14.58
C SER A 250 20.49 6.26 -15.29
N TRP A 251 19.24 6.16 -14.93
CA TRP A 251 18.15 6.99 -15.47
C TRP A 251 18.32 8.45 -15.09
N VAL A 252 18.54 8.76 -13.80
CA VAL A 252 18.79 10.13 -13.33
C VAL A 252 20.02 10.74 -14.02
N LYS A 253 21.08 9.95 -14.24
CA LYS A 253 22.25 10.41 -14.98
C LYS A 253 21.86 10.80 -16.41
N SER A 254 21.12 9.95 -17.13
CA SER A 254 20.67 10.24 -18.49
C SER A 254 19.76 11.47 -18.56
N LEU A 255 18.88 11.64 -17.55
CA LEU A 255 18.03 12.84 -17.46
C LEU A 255 18.83 14.12 -17.28
N ARG A 256 19.86 14.10 -16.42
CA ARG A 256 20.73 15.27 -16.22
C ARG A 256 21.53 15.65 -17.45
N GLU A 257 21.93 14.66 -18.24
CA GLU A 257 22.60 14.89 -19.52
C GLU A 257 21.64 15.49 -20.56
N LYS A 258 20.39 15.03 -20.58
CA LYS A 258 19.36 15.48 -21.53
C LYS A 258 18.72 16.82 -21.14
N TYR A 259 18.54 17.05 -19.84
CA TYR A 259 17.85 18.21 -19.28
C TYR A 259 18.76 18.93 -18.27
N PRO A 260 19.58 19.90 -18.70
CA PRO A 260 20.43 20.64 -17.79
C PRO A 260 19.60 21.46 -16.78
N VAL A 261 19.96 21.37 -15.52
CA VAL A 261 19.28 22.10 -14.43
C VAL A 261 19.94 23.46 -14.25
N VAL A 262 19.13 24.53 -14.34
CA VAL A 262 19.56 25.92 -14.06
C VAL A 262 18.86 26.37 -12.78
N ILE A 263 19.63 26.76 -11.78
CA ILE A 263 19.10 27.25 -10.50
C ILE A 263 19.03 28.79 -10.58
N ASN A 264 17.82 29.36 -10.39
CA ASN A 264 17.64 30.78 -10.24
C ASN A 264 18.03 31.18 -8.81
N GLN A 265 19.24 31.75 -8.68
CA GLN A 265 19.82 32.13 -7.38
C GLN A 265 19.04 33.28 -6.72
N GLU A 266 18.51 34.24 -7.48
CA GLU A 266 17.70 35.32 -6.93
C GLU A 266 16.42 34.81 -6.29
N ALA A 267 15.72 33.90 -6.98
CA ALA A 267 14.53 33.27 -6.42
C ALA A 267 14.86 32.42 -5.17
N LEU A 268 16.01 31.74 -5.13
CA LEU A 268 16.43 30.96 -3.98
C LEU A 268 16.74 31.85 -2.75
N GLU A 269 17.33 33.02 -2.95
CA GLU A 269 17.62 33.99 -1.87
C GLU A 269 16.32 34.54 -1.24
N THR A 270 15.25 34.74 -2.02
CA THR A 270 13.96 35.20 -1.49
C THR A 270 13.32 34.19 -0.57
N LEU A 271 13.56 32.88 -0.77
CA LEU A 271 13.02 31.81 0.09
C LEU A 271 13.75 31.68 1.42
N LYS A 272 15.00 32.10 1.50
CA LYS A 272 15.81 32.08 2.73
C LYS A 272 15.53 33.26 3.66
N SER A 273 14.91 34.31 3.15
CA SER A 273 14.64 35.55 3.89
C SER A 273 13.26 35.61 4.54
N ASN A 274 12.43 34.57 4.37
CA ASN A 274 11.17 34.34 5.03
C ASN A 274 11.28 33.15 6.01
#